data_f9a5006ba1e61993eb3a9cde173cb5f8
#
_entry.id   f9a5006ba1e61993eb3a9cde173cb5f8
#
_cell.length_a   1.000
_cell.length_b   1.000
_cell.length_c   1.000
_cell.angle_alpha   90.00
_cell.angle_beta   90.00
_cell.angle_gamma   90.00
#
_symmetry.space_group_name_H-M   'P 1'
#
loop_
_entity.id
_entity.type
_entity.pdbx_description
1 polymer ?
#
loop_
_entity_poly.entity_id
_entity_poly.type
_entity_poly.pdbx_seq_one_letter_code
_entity_poly.pdbx_strand_id
1 'polypeptide(L)'
;MKLITVLHSYLISKIMDEKLKIKLSIADRVYPLTVDMSQEEGLRSASKKIDVMIKQFEENYAVRDKQDVLAMCALQFASQLEQKQIDKSIDNVETNERLKKINDLLAKHLDK
;
A
#
# COMPACT_ATOMS: atom_id res chain seq x y z
N MET A 1 -33.14 -1.71 21.87
CA MET A 1 -32.21 -0.90 21.07
C MET A 1 -30.73 -1.24 21.31
N LYS A 2 -30.29 -1.45 22.55
CA LYS A 2 -28.91 -1.85 22.84
C LYS A 2 -28.54 -3.22 22.27
N LEU A 3 -29.46 -4.17 22.22
CA LEU A 3 -29.26 -5.51 21.65
C LEU A 3 -28.99 -5.48 20.15
N ILE A 4 -29.70 -4.63 19.40
CA ILE A 4 -29.51 -4.50 17.94
C ILE A 4 -28.15 -3.91 17.61
N THR A 5 -27.68 -2.92 18.38
CA THR A 5 -26.37 -2.30 18.20
C THR A 5 -25.26 -3.29 18.49
N VAL A 6 -25.37 -4.09 19.57
CA VAL A 6 -24.40 -5.14 19.92
C VAL A 6 -24.36 -6.23 18.86
N LEU A 7 -25.50 -6.69 18.38
CA LEU A 7 -25.61 -7.69 17.31
C LEU A 7 -25.00 -7.16 16.00
N HIS A 8 -25.27 -5.90 15.67
CA HIS A 8 -24.71 -5.28 14.48
C HIS A 8 -23.16 -5.20 14.54
N SER A 9 -22.63 -4.76 15.68
CA SER A 9 -21.17 -4.74 15.91
C SER A 9 -20.56 -6.13 15.86
N TYR A 10 -21.23 -7.13 16.43
CA TYR A 10 -20.79 -8.52 16.40
C TYR A 10 -20.76 -9.06 14.97
N LEU A 11 -21.83 -8.82 14.19
CA LEU A 11 -21.91 -9.26 12.81
C LEU A 11 -20.83 -8.59 11.92
N ILE A 12 -20.61 -7.30 12.09
CA ILE A 12 -19.55 -6.57 11.37
C ILE A 12 -18.18 -7.12 11.73
N SER A 13 -17.91 -7.32 13.03
CA SER A 13 -16.65 -7.91 13.49
C SER A 13 -16.44 -9.30 12.92
N LYS A 14 -17.47 -10.13 12.91
CA LYS A 14 -17.41 -11.50 12.36
C LYS A 14 -17.16 -11.50 10.84
N ILE A 15 -17.79 -10.58 10.11
CA ILE A 15 -17.56 -10.42 8.66
C ILE A 15 -16.14 -9.96 8.38
N MET A 16 -15.62 -9.02 9.16
CA MET A 16 -14.25 -8.51 9.01
C MET A 16 -13.18 -9.53 9.41
N ASP A 17 -13.48 -10.42 10.37
CA ASP A 17 -12.58 -11.48 10.81
C ASP A 17 -12.68 -12.74 9.95
N GLU A 18 -13.65 -12.80 9.03
CA GLU A 18 -13.84 -13.95 8.17
C GLU A 18 -12.70 -14.11 7.18
N LYS A 19 -12.11 -15.30 7.16
CA LYS A 19 -11.00 -15.63 6.27
C LYS A 19 -11.52 -16.25 4.98
N LEU A 20 -10.91 -15.84 3.87
CA LEU A 20 -11.14 -16.40 2.55
C LEU A 20 -9.92 -17.18 2.08
N LYS A 21 -10.18 -18.31 1.43
CA LYS A 21 -9.15 -19.03 0.70
C LYS A 21 -9.19 -18.57 -0.76
N ILE A 22 -8.08 -17.98 -1.21
CA ILE A 22 -7.96 -17.52 -2.59
C ILE A 22 -6.74 -18.13 -3.24
N LYS A 23 -6.70 -18.11 -4.56
CA LYS A 23 -5.55 -18.52 -5.35
C LYS A 23 -5.09 -17.34 -6.17
N LEU A 24 -3.80 -16.99 -6.06
CA LEU A 24 -3.19 -15.93 -6.85
C LEU A 24 -2.16 -16.53 -7.80
N SER A 25 -2.22 -16.12 -9.07
CA SER A 25 -1.21 -16.50 -10.05
C SER A 25 -0.15 -15.42 -10.12
N ILE A 26 1.10 -15.79 -9.88
CA ILE A 26 2.27 -14.89 -9.93
C ILE A 26 3.39 -15.64 -10.64
N ALA A 27 3.92 -15.05 -11.70
CA ALA A 27 5.05 -15.62 -12.45
C ALA A 27 4.80 -17.09 -12.87
N ASP A 28 3.62 -17.36 -13.41
CA ASP A 28 3.18 -18.67 -13.92
C ASP A 28 2.98 -19.73 -12.83
N ARG A 29 2.98 -19.36 -11.56
CA ARG A 29 2.69 -20.27 -10.45
C ARG A 29 1.44 -19.81 -9.71
N VAL A 30 0.70 -20.77 -9.18
CA VAL A 30 -0.51 -20.51 -8.38
C VAL A 30 -0.19 -20.67 -6.91
N TYR A 31 -0.52 -19.65 -6.13
CA TYR A 31 -0.29 -19.63 -4.69
C TYR A 31 -1.62 -19.61 -3.95
N PRO A 32 -1.93 -20.68 -3.15
CA PRO A 32 -3.10 -20.66 -2.30
C PRO A 32 -2.82 -19.81 -1.05
N LEU A 33 -3.71 -18.89 -0.77
CA LEU A 33 -3.56 -17.96 0.37
C LEU A 33 -4.85 -17.94 1.18
N THR A 34 -4.72 -17.81 2.48
CA THR A 34 -5.84 -17.53 3.39
C THR A 34 -5.71 -16.10 3.85
N VAL A 35 -6.67 -15.27 3.49
CA VAL A 35 -6.61 -13.81 3.69
C VAL A 35 -7.91 -13.30 4.29
N ASP A 36 -7.89 -12.10 4.85
CA ASP A 36 -9.10 -11.40 5.26
C ASP A 36 -9.89 -10.96 4.02
N MET A 37 -11.22 -10.96 4.11
CA MET A 37 -12.08 -10.49 3.02
C MET A 37 -11.71 -9.10 2.54
N SER A 38 -11.30 -8.21 3.46
CA SER A 38 -10.90 -6.84 3.15
C SER A 38 -9.61 -6.76 2.32
N GLN A 39 -8.81 -7.82 2.29
CA GLN A 39 -7.52 -7.86 1.58
C GLN A 39 -7.62 -8.43 0.18
N GLU A 40 -8.71 -9.13 -0.15
CA GLU A 40 -8.83 -9.89 -1.41
C GLU A 40 -8.63 -9.00 -2.64
N GLU A 41 -9.37 -7.91 -2.73
CA GLU A 41 -9.32 -7.00 -3.88
C GLU A 41 -7.92 -6.40 -4.07
N GLY A 42 -7.31 -5.94 -2.98
CA GLY A 42 -5.97 -5.38 -3.00
C GLY A 42 -4.92 -6.39 -3.44
N LEU A 43 -5.00 -7.62 -2.97
CA LEU A 43 -4.07 -8.69 -3.35
C LEU A 43 -4.23 -9.10 -4.81
N ARG A 44 -5.46 -9.18 -5.32
CA ARG A 44 -5.70 -9.47 -6.74
C ARG A 44 -5.17 -8.37 -7.64
N SER A 45 -5.37 -7.12 -7.25
CA SER A 45 -4.84 -5.97 -7.97
C SER A 45 -3.30 -5.96 -7.94
N ALA A 46 -2.71 -6.28 -6.79
CA ALA A 46 -1.25 -6.36 -6.64
C ALA A 46 -0.65 -7.46 -7.53
N SER A 47 -1.28 -8.64 -7.60
CA SER A 47 -0.79 -9.73 -8.44
C SER A 47 -0.82 -9.36 -9.93
N LYS A 48 -1.85 -8.63 -10.37
CA LYS A 48 -1.93 -8.12 -11.75
C LYS A 48 -0.83 -7.11 -12.06
N LYS A 49 -0.52 -6.23 -11.13
CA LYS A 49 0.58 -5.26 -11.28
C LYS A 49 1.92 -5.96 -11.40
N ILE A 50 2.13 -7.00 -10.62
CA ILE A 50 3.35 -7.81 -10.71
C ILE A 50 3.46 -8.46 -12.10
N ASP A 51 2.39 -9.07 -12.59
CA ASP A 51 2.39 -9.72 -13.91
C ASP A 51 2.66 -8.73 -15.04
N VAL A 52 2.09 -7.54 -15.00
CA VAL A 52 2.35 -6.47 -15.99
C VAL A 52 3.83 -6.06 -15.94
N MET A 53 4.38 -5.89 -14.75
CA MET A 53 5.78 -5.50 -14.59
C MET A 53 6.74 -6.60 -15.06
N ILE A 54 6.41 -7.87 -14.80
CA ILE A 54 7.18 -9.01 -15.30
C ILE A 54 7.29 -8.95 -16.83
N LYS A 55 6.16 -8.74 -17.52
CA LYS A 55 6.13 -8.63 -18.97
C LYS A 55 6.98 -7.47 -19.47
N GLN A 56 6.89 -6.32 -18.84
CA GLN A 56 7.67 -5.14 -19.21
C GLN A 56 9.18 -5.41 -19.08
N PHE A 57 9.59 -6.03 -18.00
CA PHE A 57 11.02 -6.36 -17.80
C PHE A 57 11.50 -7.44 -18.77
N GLU A 58 10.69 -8.44 -19.06
CA GLU A 58 11.05 -9.49 -20.01
C GLU A 58 11.17 -8.95 -21.45
N GLU A 59 10.36 -7.95 -21.82
CA GLU A 59 10.42 -7.33 -23.14
C GLU A 59 11.59 -6.37 -23.30
N ASN A 60 11.99 -5.67 -22.22
CA ASN A 60 12.97 -4.59 -22.29
C ASN A 60 14.37 -4.99 -21.83
N TYR A 61 14.51 -6.09 -21.11
CA TYR A 61 15.77 -6.52 -20.53
C TYR A 61 15.99 -8.01 -20.77
N ALA A 62 17.27 -8.39 -20.91
CA ALA A 62 17.65 -9.80 -20.97
C ALA A 62 17.64 -10.38 -19.56
N VAL A 63 16.56 -11.06 -19.19
CA VAL A 63 16.42 -11.74 -17.90
C VAL A 63 16.71 -13.24 -18.11
N ARG A 64 17.39 -13.85 -17.14
CA ARG A 64 17.78 -15.26 -17.21
C ARG A 64 16.62 -16.20 -16.92
N ASP A 65 15.84 -15.88 -15.89
CA ASP A 65 14.75 -16.72 -15.40
C ASP A 65 13.74 -15.87 -14.63
N LYS A 66 12.71 -16.53 -14.10
CA LYS A 66 11.65 -15.87 -13.33
C LYS A 66 12.17 -15.30 -12.01
N GLN A 67 13.16 -15.90 -11.40
CA GLN A 67 13.78 -15.37 -10.18
C GLN A 67 14.41 -14.00 -10.42
N ASP A 68 15.16 -13.84 -11.50
CA ASP A 68 15.79 -12.57 -11.86
C ASP A 68 14.73 -11.49 -12.09
N VAL A 69 13.69 -11.78 -12.85
CA VAL A 69 12.64 -10.80 -13.14
C VAL A 69 11.84 -10.45 -11.89
N LEU A 70 11.58 -11.40 -11.01
CA LEU A 70 10.91 -11.13 -9.73
C LEU A 70 11.78 -10.29 -8.81
N ALA A 71 13.08 -10.51 -8.78
CA ALA A 71 14.01 -9.66 -8.03
C ALA A 71 13.98 -8.21 -8.55
N MET A 72 13.94 -8.01 -9.87
CA MET A 72 13.79 -6.69 -10.48
C MET A 72 12.46 -6.03 -10.11
N CYS A 73 11.37 -6.78 -10.13
CA CYS A 73 10.07 -6.29 -9.70
C CYS A 73 10.08 -5.88 -8.23
N ALA A 74 10.65 -6.70 -7.36
CA ALA A 74 10.76 -6.41 -5.93
C ALA A 74 11.57 -5.13 -5.68
N LEU A 75 12.70 -4.97 -6.37
CA LEU A 75 13.52 -3.77 -6.26
C LEU A 75 12.75 -2.53 -6.72
N GLN A 76 12.03 -2.62 -7.83
CA GLN A 76 11.23 -1.52 -8.36
C GLN A 76 10.15 -1.09 -7.38
N PHE A 77 9.39 -2.03 -6.83
CA PHE A 77 8.33 -1.72 -5.86
C PHE A 77 8.91 -1.17 -4.55
N ALA A 78 10.00 -1.74 -4.06
CA ALA A 78 10.66 -1.26 -2.86
C ALA A 78 11.20 0.17 -3.05
N SER A 79 11.80 0.46 -4.19
CA SER A 79 12.32 1.81 -4.48
C SER A 79 11.20 2.84 -4.60
N GLN A 80 10.03 2.46 -5.14
CA GLN A 80 8.86 3.34 -5.17
C GLN A 80 8.36 3.66 -3.77
N LEU A 81 8.34 2.68 -2.85
CA LEU A 81 7.98 2.90 -1.45
C LEU A 81 8.96 3.83 -0.76
N GLU A 82 10.26 3.64 -0.96
CA GLU A 82 11.29 4.53 -0.39
C GLU A 82 11.13 5.96 -0.90
N GLN A 83 10.87 6.12 -2.20
CA GLN A 83 10.67 7.44 -2.78
C GLN A 83 9.43 8.14 -2.22
N LYS A 84 8.34 7.42 -2.00
CA LYS A 84 7.15 7.99 -1.36
C LYS A 84 7.42 8.45 0.06
N GLN A 85 8.22 7.71 0.82
CA GLN A 85 8.60 8.11 2.18
C GLN A 85 9.48 9.35 2.19
N ILE A 86 10.42 9.47 1.25
CA ILE A 86 11.27 10.66 1.10
C ILE A 86 10.42 11.87 0.75
N ASP A 87 9.54 11.75 -0.25
CA ASP A 87 8.64 12.83 -0.69
C ASP A 87 7.73 13.29 0.46
N LYS A 88 7.18 12.36 1.20
CA LYS A 88 6.34 12.66 2.37
C LYS A 88 7.11 13.39 3.46
N SER A 89 8.35 13.01 3.72
CA SER A 89 9.22 13.67 4.70
C SER A 89 9.53 15.11 4.29
N ILE A 90 9.83 15.34 3.02
CA ILE A 90 10.09 16.67 2.47
C ILE A 90 8.83 17.54 2.59
N ASP A 91 7.66 17.04 2.20
CA ASP A 91 6.39 17.76 2.32
C ASP A 91 6.09 18.12 3.78
N ASN A 92 6.32 17.22 4.72
CA ASN A 92 6.13 17.49 6.14
C ASN A 92 7.07 18.58 6.66
N VAL A 93 8.33 18.58 6.25
CA VAL A 93 9.31 19.62 6.63
C VAL A 93 8.87 20.99 6.07
N GLU A 94 8.50 21.06 4.81
CA GLU A 94 8.01 22.31 4.20
C GLU A 94 6.76 22.83 4.89
N THR A 95 5.81 21.94 5.20
CA THR A 95 4.58 22.32 5.92
C THR A 95 4.89 22.86 7.30
N ASN A 96 5.79 22.23 8.05
CA ASN A 96 6.20 22.67 9.37
C ASN A 96 6.90 24.03 9.32
N GLU A 97 7.75 24.27 8.34
CA GLU A 97 8.42 25.56 8.15
C GLU A 97 7.42 26.67 7.84
N ARG A 98 6.43 26.40 6.98
CA ARG A 98 5.35 27.36 6.65
C ARG A 98 4.52 27.72 7.88
N LEU A 99 4.14 26.70 8.68
CA LEU A 99 3.40 26.90 9.93
C LEU A 99 4.20 27.74 10.91
N LYS A 100 5.49 27.49 11.04
CA LYS A 100 6.39 28.28 11.91
C LYS A 100 6.45 29.73 11.48
N LYS A 101 6.58 30.01 10.20
CA LYS A 101 6.57 31.39 9.66
C LYS A 101 5.26 32.11 9.95
N ILE A 102 4.11 31.44 9.79
CA ILE A 102 2.80 32.00 10.10
C ILE A 102 2.69 32.32 11.58
N ASN A 103 3.12 31.41 12.47
CA ASN A 103 3.11 31.61 13.91
C ASN A 103 4.02 32.79 14.33
N ASP A 104 5.19 32.92 13.72
CA ASP A 104 6.12 34.04 13.98
C ASP A 104 5.50 35.39 13.56
N LEU A 105 4.81 35.43 12.42
CA LEU A 105 4.11 36.63 11.95
C LEU A 105 2.95 37.03 12.87
N LEU A 106 2.17 36.05 13.34
CA LEU A 106 1.07 36.28 14.29
C LEU A 106 1.59 36.80 15.62
N ALA A 107 2.68 36.25 16.13
CA ALA A 107 3.31 36.69 17.37
C ALA A 107 3.77 38.15 17.27
N LYS A 108 4.35 38.56 16.15
CA LYS A 108 4.75 39.97 15.90
C LYS A 108 3.56 40.93 15.90
N HIS A 109 2.42 40.53 15.34
CA HIS A 109 1.23 41.36 15.31
C HIS A 109 0.52 41.46 16.67
N LEU A 110 0.59 40.40 17.48
CA LEU A 110 -0.05 40.38 18.79
C LEU A 110 0.75 41.16 19.85
N ASP A 111 2.06 41.33 19.68
CA ASP A 111 2.93 42.07 20.60
C ASP A 111 2.92 43.60 20.35
N LYS A 112 2.17 44.03 19.37
CA LYS A 112 1.91 45.45 19.13
C LYS A 112 0.55 45.84 19.73
#